data_4bf29eae16928bd8513b4049ed40616e
#
_entry.id   4bf29eae16928bd8513b4049ed40616e
#
_cell.length_a   1.000
_cell.length_b   1.000
_cell.length_c   1.000
_cell.angle_alpha   90.00
_cell.angle_beta   90.00
_cell.angle_gamma   90.00
#
_symmetry.space_group_name_H-M   'P 1'
#
loop_
_entity.id
_entity.type
_entity.pdbx_description
1 polymer ?
#
loop_
_entity_poly.entity_id
_entity_poly.type
_entity_poly.pdbx_seq_one_letter_code
_entity_poly.pdbx_strand_id
1 'polypeptide(L)'
;MPSTAPPASPTAPAGHAASAGRGVPLALTAALGFSTLGILGKLSAQTGLPALAALPWRFGLVALLLLPFARGLPRGVQGRMLGTGLLYCLATHAYFLALGRVSAGTTSLLLYLAPAFVLLFLALGGRRPARLQLVGIAFTVAGLGLVVGLPGPGDHDPAGLLFGVLAAALYGLYLLGSERWLTGVPPLASTAFMSLSAAAYFGVTDLFTHTLRVPTGAAQWGVVLGLAFLPTLVAVPALYGAVARIGAARASVVATTEPLWTVLLAAVFLHEPLRAAVLLGGAGILLGAVLAQLSAGRAAPLEL
;
A
#
# COMPACT_ATOMS: atom_id res chain seq x y z
N MET A 1 -33.49 -31.08 -45.20
CA MET A 1 -33.34 -29.95 -44.22
C MET A 1 -32.03 -30.19 -43.47
N PRO A 2 -31.02 -29.33 -43.64
CA PRO A 2 -29.79 -29.46 -42.86
C PRO A 2 -29.97 -28.81 -41.47
N SER A 3 -29.64 -29.58 -40.43
CA SER A 3 -29.62 -29.17 -39.03
C SER A 3 -28.52 -28.13 -38.81
N THR A 4 -28.88 -26.88 -38.48
CA THR A 4 -27.93 -25.85 -38.04
C THR A 4 -27.70 -26.00 -36.53
N ALA A 5 -26.56 -26.56 -36.15
CA ALA A 5 -26.09 -26.48 -34.76
C ALA A 5 -25.76 -25.04 -34.38
N PRO A 6 -26.09 -24.56 -33.16
CA PRO A 6 -25.73 -23.21 -32.72
C PRO A 6 -24.22 -23.07 -32.59
N PRO A 7 -23.65 -21.87 -32.84
CA PRO A 7 -22.21 -21.66 -32.70
C PRO A 7 -21.79 -21.78 -31.24
N ALA A 8 -20.69 -22.48 -31.01
CA ALA A 8 -20.10 -22.66 -29.70
C ALA A 8 -19.73 -21.28 -29.10
N SER A 9 -20.16 -21.05 -27.86
CA SER A 9 -19.82 -19.85 -27.08
C SER A 9 -18.28 -19.74 -26.98
N PRO A 10 -17.70 -18.54 -27.15
CA PRO A 10 -16.27 -18.34 -26.99
C PRO A 10 -15.87 -18.63 -25.54
N THR A 11 -15.08 -19.68 -25.36
CA THR A 11 -14.43 -19.99 -24.08
C THR A 11 -13.52 -18.84 -23.71
N ALA A 12 -13.78 -18.19 -22.56
CA ALA A 12 -12.90 -17.17 -22.01
C ALA A 12 -11.46 -17.72 -21.89
N PRO A 13 -10.43 -16.96 -22.29
CA PRO A 13 -9.06 -17.45 -22.31
C PRO A 13 -8.61 -17.79 -20.87
N ALA A 14 -8.23 -19.02 -20.64
CA ALA A 14 -7.76 -19.59 -19.37
C ALA A 14 -6.58 -18.80 -18.73
N GLY A 15 -5.91 -17.97 -19.49
CA GLY A 15 -4.80 -17.11 -19.03
C GLY A 15 -5.21 -16.01 -18.04
N HIS A 16 -6.45 -15.50 -18.11
CA HIS A 16 -6.91 -14.42 -17.19
C HIS A 16 -7.23 -14.96 -15.80
N ALA A 17 -7.78 -16.13 -15.66
CA ALA A 17 -8.07 -16.74 -14.36
C ALA A 17 -6.79 -17.15 -13.61
N ALA A 18 -5.78 -17.66 -14.31
CA ALA A 18 -4.50 -18.04 -13.71
C ALA A 18 -3.67 -16.81 -13.28
N SER A 19 -3.78 -15.67 -13.98
CA SER A 19 -3.10 -14.42 -13.60
C SER A 19 -3.75 -13.75 -12.37
N ALA A 20 -5.08 -13.78 -12.29
CA ALA A 20 -5.84 -13.27 -11.14
C ALA A 20 -5.53 -14.06 -9.86
N GLY A 21 -5.36 -15.39 -9.95
CA GLY A 21 -5.03 -16.25 -8.81
C GLY A 21 -3.71 -15.89 -8.11
N ARG A 22 -2.77 -15.26 -8.80
CA ARG A 22 -1.49 -14.80 -8.22
C ARG A 22 -1.54 -13.39 -7.63
N GLY A 23 -2.58 -12.61 -7.89
CA GLY A 23 -2.70 -11.23 -7.42
C GLY A 23 -2.92 -11.11 -5.92
N VAL A 24 -3.74 -11.99 -5.34
CA VAL A 24 -4.02 -12.01 -3.89
C VAL A 24 -2.79 -12.36 -3.06
N PRO A 25 -2.06 -13.45 -3.36
CA PRO A 25 -0.79 -13.73 -2.67
C PRO A 25 0.19 -12.57 -2.71
N LEU A 26 0.30 -11.87 -3.85
CA LEU A 26 1.16 -10.69 -3.95
C LEU A 26 0.69 -9.54 -3.05
N ALA A 27 -0.61 -9.29 -2.96
CA ALA A 27 -1.15 -8.27 -2.06
C ALA A 27 -0.92 -8.64 -0.57
N LEU A 28 -1.04 -9.91 -0.21
CA LEU A 28 -0.72 -10.41 1.14
C LEU A 28 0.79 -10.29 1.43
N THR A 29 1.66 -10.61 0.46
CA THR A 29 3.11 -10.40 0.59
C THR A 29 3.44 -8.94 0.80
N ALA A 30 2.77 -8.03 0.08
CA ALA A 30 2.92 -6.60 0.28
C ALA A 30 2.49 -6.17 1.68
N ALA A 31 1.31 -6.63 2.15
CA ALA A 31 0.80 -6.35 3.49
C ALA A 31 1.76 -6.84 4.59
N LEU A 32 2.27 -8.07 4.45
CA LEU A 32 3.25 -8.62 5.39
C LEU A 32 4.57 -7.82 5.37
N GLY A 33 5.07 -7.46 4.20
CA GLY A 33 6.28 -6.63 4.10
C GLY A 33 6.11 -5.24 4.71
N PHE A 34 4.97 -4.57 4.46
CA PHE A 34 4.67 -3.27 5.04
C PHE A 34 4.45 -3.33 6.56
N SER A 35 3.91 -4.42 7.09
CA SER A 35 3.70 -4.60 8.53
C SER A 35 5.00 -4.54 9.35
N THR A 36 6.15 -4.75 8.71
CA THR A 36 7.47 -4.62 9.36
C THR A 36 7.89 -3.16 9.57
N LEU A 37 7.22 -2.19 8.91
CA LEU A 37 7.56 -0.76 9.01
C LEU A 37 7.52 -0.23 10.45
N GLY A 38 6.49 -0.57 11.20
CA GLY A 38 6.33 -0.14 12.58
C GLY A 38 7.45 -0.64 13.49
N ILE A 39 7.81 -1.92 13.35
CA ILE A 39 8.88 -2.56 14.14
C ILE A 39 10.23 -1.94 13.78
N LEU A 40 10.55 -1.86 12.49
CA LEU A 40 11.82 -1.29 12.02
C LEU A 40 11.90 0.23 12.31
N GLY A 41 10.76 0.95 12.27
CA GLY A 41 10.69 2.34 12.68
C GLY A 41 11.01 2.54 14.18
N LYS A 42 10.47 1.70 15.06
CA LYS A 42 10.82 1.70 16.49
C LYS A 42 12.30 1.40 16.71
N LEU A 43 12.82 0.39 16.02
CA LEU A 43 14.24 0.04 16.09
C LEU A 43 15.12 1.19 15.58
N SER A 44 14.73 1.90 14.51
CA SER A 44 15.44 3.08 14.02
C SER A 44 15.56 4.15 15.12
N ALA A 45 14.46 4.49 15.77
CA ALA A 45 14.45 5.46 16.85
C ALA A 45 15.35 5.04 18.03
N GLN A 46 15.36 3.74 18.38
CA GLN A 46 16.23 3.20 19.44
C GLN A 46 17.71 3.32 19.11
N THR A 47 18.09 3.27 17.82
CA THR A 47 19.49 3.50 17.40
C THR A 47 19.88 4.98 17.33
N GLY A 48 18.95 5.90 17.63
CA GLY A 48 19.17 7.34 17.53
C GLY A 48 19.03 7.90 16.11
N LEU A 49 18.58 7.10 15.14
CA LEU A 49 18.28 7.53 13.77
C LEU A 49 16.77 7.81 13.63
N PRO A 50 16.33 9.08 13.48
CA PRO A 50 14.92 9.38 13.23
C PRO A 50 14.40 8.66 11.98
N ALA A 51 13.17 8.13 12.04
CA ALA A 51 12.61 7.35 10.94
C ALA A 51 12.57 8.13 9.62
N LEU A 52 12.27 9.44 9.64
CA LEU A 52 12.32 10.32 8.46
C LEU A 52 13.72 10.39 7.86
N ALA A 53 14.76 10.57 8.69
CA ALA A 53 16.15 10.64 8.22
C ALA A 53 16.65 9.30 7.62
N ALA A 54 15.97 8.19 7.88
CA ALA A 54 16.26 6.90 7.24
C ALA A 54 15.68 6.79 5.81
N LEU A 55 14.65 7.58 5.46
CA LEU A 55 13.92 7.43 4.20
C LEU A 55 14.77 7.70 2.95
N PRO A 56 15.56 8.77 2.84
CA PRO A 56 16.39 8.99 1.65
C PRO A 56 17.39 7.85 1.43
N TRP A 57 17.96 7.29 2.49
CA TRP A 57 18.88 6.15 2.43
C TRP A 57 18.17 4.86 2.02
N ARG A 58 17.03 4.55 2.66
CA ARG A 58 16.17 3.41 2.33
C ARG A 58 15.83 3.39 0.85
N PHE A 59 15.28 4.49 0.34
CA PHE A 59 14.84 4.58 -1.04
C PHE A 59 15.99 4.74 -2.02
N GLY A 60 17.05 5.45 -1.63
CA GLY A 60 18.26 5.62 -2.45
C GLY A 60 18.95 4.27 -2.73
N LEU A 61 19.09 3.43 -1.72
CA LEU A 61 19.65 2.07 -1.88
C LEU A 61 18.81 1.21 -2.83
N VAL A 62 17.49 1.23 -2.67
CA VAL A 62 16.60 0.45 -3.55
C VAL A 62 16.59 1.00 -4.97
N ALA A 63 16.58 2.32 -5.15
CA ALA A 63 16.69 2.93 -6.47
C ALA A 63 17.99 2.52 -7.15
N LEU A 64 19.12 2.63 -6.46
CA LEU A 64 20.45 2.25 -7.01
C LEU A 64 20.46 0.77 -7.42
N LEU A 65 19.92 -0.12 -6.61
CA LEU A 65 19.86 -1.55 -6.89
C LEU A 65 18.96 -1.89 -8.07
N LEU A 66 17.81 -1.21 -8.21
CA LEU A 66 16.79 -1.56 -9.19
C LEU A 66 16.86 -0.76 -10.49
N LEU A 67 17.57 0.39 -10.55
CA LEU A 67 17.70 1.18 -11.78
C LEU A 67 18.20 0.38 -13.00
N PRO A 68 19.09 -0.62 -12.88
CA PRO A 68 19.48 -1.45 -14.01
C PRO A 68 18.29 -2.18 -14.68
N PHE A 69 17.27 -2.56 -13.93
CA PHE A 69 16.07 -3.23 -14.43
C PHE A 69 15.09 -2.28 -15.14
N ALA A 70 15.31 -0.98 -15.06
CA ALA A 70 14.50 0.06 -15.69
C ALA A 70 15.14 0.65 -16.96
N ARG A 71 16.27 0.08 -17.41
CA ARG A 71 16.98 0.54 -18.62
C ARG A 71 16.15 0.27 -19.87
N GLY A 72 16.27 1.15 -20.86
CA GLY A 72 15.61 0.99 -22.16
C GLY A 72 14.12 1.37 -22.18
N LEU A 73 13.53 1.80 -21.06
CA LEU A 73 12.14 2.24 -21.05
C LEU A 73 11.98 3.61 -21.74
N PRO A 74 10.89 3.83 -22.52
CA PRO A 74 10.61 5.11 -23.15
C PRO A 74 10.50 6.24 -22.12
N ARG A 75 10.94 7.45 -22.47
CA ARG A 75 10.90 8.63 -21.57
C ARG A 75 9.49 8.92 -21.04
N GLY A 76 8.44 8.75 -21.86
CA GLY A 76 7.06 8.94 -21.41
C GLY A 76 6.62 7.94 -20.33
N VAL A 77 7.13 6.70 -20.36
CA VAL A 77 6.91 5.69 -19.32
C VAL A 77 7.67 6.10 -18.05
N GLN A 78 8.92 6.51 -18.17
CA GLN A 78 9.71 7.00 -17.04
C GLN A 78 9.03 8.17 -16.33
N GLY A 79 8.49 9.15 -17.07
CA GLY A 79 7.76 10.29 -16.51
C GLY A 79 6.50 9.86 -15.73
N ARG A 80 5.75 8.87 -16.25
CA ARG A 80 4.58 8.30 -15.52
C ARG A 80 4.99 7.59 -14.22
N MET A 81 6.10 6.87 -14.23
CA MET A 81 6.64 6.20 -13.06
C MET A 81 7.10 7.19 -11.99
N LEU A 82 7.79 8.27 -12.38
CA LEU A 82 8.17 9.36 -11.49
C LEU A 82 6.94 10.06 -10.90
N GLY A 83 5.91 10.34 -11.72
CA GLY A 83 4.66 10.94 -11.26
C GLY A 83 3.92 10.05 -10.25
N THR A 84 3.88 8.74 -10.49
CA THR A 84 3.33 7.78 -9.53
C THR A 84 4.14 7.77 -8.22
N GLY A 85 5.48 7.82 -8.33
CA GLY A 85 6.39 7.94 -7.19
C GLY A 85 6.15 9.22 -6.38
N LEU A 86 5.88 10.34 -7.04
CA LEU A 86 5.56 11.60 -6.35
C LEU A 86 4.24 11.50 -5.57
N LEU A 87 3.20 10.86 -6.11
CA LEU A 87 1.95 10.60 -5.36
C LEU A 87 2.22 9.79 -4.08
N TYR A 88 3.08 8.77 -4.16
CA TYR A 88 3.53 8.02 -3.00
C TYR A 88 4.24 8.90 -1.97
N CYS A 89 5.14 9.78 -2.42
CA CYS A 89 5.86 10.71 -1.54
C CYS A 89 4.91 11.66 -0.82
N LEU A 90 3.94 12.24 -1.54
CA LEU A 90 2.94 13.15 -0.96
C LEU A 90 2.06 12.44 0.07
N ALA A 91 1.62 11.20 -0.23
CA ALA A 91 0.85 10.38 0.72
C ALA A 91 1.69 10.09 1.98
N THR A 92 2.94 9.69 1.81
CA THR A 92 3.86 9.40 2.93
C THR A 92 4.15 10.66 3.74
N HIS A 93 4.35 11.80 3.11
CA HIS A 93 4.58 13.07 3.80
C HIS A 93 3.36 13.47 4.65
N ALA A 94 2.15 13.42 4.07
CA ALA A 94 0.91 13.69 4.80
C ALA A 94 0.73 12.72 5.99
N TYR A 95 1.08 11.44 5.83
CA TYR A 95 1.09 10.45 6.91
C TYR A 95 2.00 10.87 8.07
N PHE A 96 3.22 11.32 7.79
CA PHE A 96 4.15 11.76 8.84
C PHE A 96 3.72 13.08 9.50
N LEU A 97 3.07 13.99 8.75
CA LEU A 97 2.46 15.19 9.34
C LEU A 97 1.31 14.83 10.30
N ALA A 98 0.51 13.83 9.97
CA ALA A 98 -0.51 13.29 10.88
C ALA A 98 0.13 12.66 12.13
N LEU A 99 1.14 11.79 11.93
CA LEU A 99 1.84 11.07 12.99
C LEU A 99 2.49 11.99 14.03
N GLY A 100 2.90 13.19 13.61
CA GLY A 100 3.43 14.21 14.52
C GLY A 100 2.36 14.93 15.36
N ARG A 101 1.06 14.68 15.14
CA ARG A 101 -0.07 15.40 15.76
C ARG A 101 -1.07 14.50 16.49
N VAL A 102 -1.26 13.28 15.99
CA VAL A 102 -2.16 12.28 16.57
C VAL A 102 -1.41 10.97 16.77
N SER A 103 -1.97 10.03 17.52
CA SER A 103 -1.33 8.75 17.81
C SER A 103 -1.04 7.93 16.53
N ALA A 104 -0.05 7.05 16.62
CA ALA A 104 0.28 6.14 15.53
C ALA A 104 -0.90 5.24 15.16
N GLY A 105 -1.69 4.82 16.15
CA GLY A 105 -2.92 4.06 15.93
C GLY A 105 -3.93 4.81 15.10
N THR A 106 -4.26 6.05 15.48
CA THR A 106 -5.19 6.92 14.75
C THR A 106 -4.68 7.24 13.35
N THR A 107 -3.38 7.56 13.20
CA THR A 107 -2.77 7.81 11.89
C THR A 107 -2.90 6.60 10.97
N SER A 108 -2.60 5.41 11.47
CA SER A 108 -2.74 4.16 10.71
C SER A 108 -4.21 3.88 10.36
N LEU A 109 -5.14 4.06 11.32
CA LEU A 109 -6.57 3.88 11.08
C LEU A 109 -7.06 4.79 9.95
N LEU A 110 -6.64 6.05 9.94
CA LEU A 110 -7.01 6.99 8.88
C LEU A 110 -6.44 6.59 7.52
N LEU A 111 -5.18 6.12 7.46
CA LEU A 111 -4.58 5.65 6.20
C LEU A 111 -5.36 4.47 5.59
N TYR A 112 -5.91 3.59 6.43
CA TYR A 112 -6.70 2.46 5.95
C TYR A 112 -8.10 2.82 5.41
N LEU A 113 -8.46 4.09 5.38
CA LEU A 113 -9.56 4.59 4.55
C LEU A 113 -9.21 4.62 3.05
N ALA A 114 -7.96 4.35 2.66
CA ALA A 114 -7.53 4.36 1.25
C ALA A 114 -8.41 3.50 0.32
N PRO A 115 -8.87 2.27 0.67
CA PRO A 115 -9.82 1.53 -0.17
C PRO A 115 -11.14 2.26 -0.40
N ALA A 116 -11.64 3.01 0.59
CA ALA A 116 -12.85 3.82 0.44
C ALA A 116 -12.61 4.97 -0.54
N PHE A 117 -11.44 5.64 -0.47
CA PHE A 117 -11.06 6.67 -1.44
C PHE A 117 -10.86 6.09 -2.85
N VAL A 118 -10.25 4.91 -3.00
CA VAL A 118 -10.14 4.22 -4.30
C VAL A 118 -11.52 4.04 -4.92
N LEU A 119 -12.50 3.53 -4.17
CA LEU A 119 -13.87 3.35 -4.67
C LEU A 119 -14.58 4.69 -4.92
N LEU A 120 -14.35 5.70 -4.07
CA LEU A 120 -14.89 7.04 -4.29
C LEU A 120 -14.38 7.63 -5.61
N PHE A 121 -13.08 7.58 -5.87
CA PHE A 121 -12.49 8.10 -7.12
C PHE A 121 -12.96 7.31 -8.34
N LEU A 122 -13.11 5.99 -8.24
CA LEU A 122 -13.71 5.17 -9.29
C LEU A 122 -15.17 5.55 -9.54
N ALA A 123 -15.95 5.83 -8.49
CA ALA A 123 -17.34 6.26 -8.60
C ALA A 123 -17.46 7.66 -9.25
N LEU A 124 -16.60 8.60 -8.89
CA LEU A 124 -16.49 9.92 -9.52
C LEU A 124 -16.08 9.80 -11.00
N GLY A 125 -15.31 8.79 -11.36
CA GLY A 125 -14.99 8.42 -12.75
C GLY A 125 -16.10 7.64 -13.48
N GLY A 126 -17.30 7.54 -12.91
CA GLY A 126 -18.47 6.88 -13.52
C GLY A 126 -18.59 5.37 -13.26
N ARG A 127 -17.65 4.75 -12.53
CA ARG A 127 -17.73 3.33 -12.15
C ARG A 127 -18.53 3.17 -10.86
N ARG A 128 -19.67 2.51 -10.91
CA ARG A 128 -20.47 2.25 -9.72
C ARG A 128 -19.87 1.10 -8.89
N PRO A 129 -19.53 1.32 -7.62
CA PRO A 129 -19.07 0.23 -6.76
C PRO A 129 -20.19 -0.79 -6.54
N ALA A 130 -19.82 -2.07 -6.52
CA ALA A 130 -20.77 -3.12 -6.19
C ALA A 130 -21.17 -3.02 -4.71
N ARG A 131 -22.42 -3.35 -4.38
CA ARG A 131 -22.92 -3.33 -2.99
C ARG A 131 -22.02 -4.14 -2.05
N LEU A 132 -21.52 -5.28 -2.52
CA LEU A 132 -20.67 -6.16 -1.74
C LEU A 132 -19.27 -5.54 -1.46
N GLN A 133 -18.75 -4.66 -2.34
CA GLN A 133 -17.53 -3.89 -2.09
C GLN A 133 -17.73 -2.88 -0.96
N LEU A 134 -18.88 -2.20 -0.94
CA LEU A 134 -19.22 -1.26 0.13
C LEU A 134 -19.37 -1.98 1.49
N VAL A 135 -20.02 -3.14 1.50
CA VAL A 135 -20.11 -3.99 2.69
C VAL A 135 -18.72 -4.46 3.12
N GLY A 136 -17.88 -4.89 2.19
CA GLY A 136 -16.49 -5.28 2.46
C GLY A 136 -15.68 -4.16 3.12
N ILE A 137 -15.79 -2.92 2.62
CA ILE A 137 -15.16 -1.74 3.25
C ILE A 137 -15.69 -1.51 4.67
N ALA A 138 -17.01 -1.59 4.87
CA ALA A 138 -17.59 -1.40 6.20
C ALA A 138 -17.04 -2.42 7.21
N PHE A 139 -16.94 -3.69 6.84
CA PHE A 139 -16.31 -4.72 7.68
C PHE A 139 -14.82 -4.45 7.92
N THR A 140 -14.08 -4.02 6.89
CA THR A 140 -12.66 -3.69 7.01
C THR A 140 -12.44 -2.53 7.97
N VAL A 141 -13.20 -1.43 7.83
CA VAL A 141 -13.08 -0.24 8.70
C VAL A 141 -13.50 -0.55 10.14
N ALA A 142 -14.60 -1.30 10.34
CA ALA A 142 -15.04 -1.71 11.66
C ALA A 142 -14.03 -2.65 12.34
N GLY A 143 -13.53 -3.66 11.61
CA GLY A 143 -12.51 -4.57 12.08
C GLY A 143 -11.21 -3.87 12.43
N LEU A 144 -10.80 -2.89 11.62
CA LEU A 144 -9.63 -2.07 11.87
C LEU A 144 -9.78 -1.23 13.16
N GLY A 145 -10.95 -0.62 13.37
CA GLY A 145 -11.25 0.10 14.61
C GLY A 145 -11.11 -0.78 15.86
N LEU A 146 -11.46 -2.08 15.76
CA LEU A 146 -11.26 -3.05 16.84
C LEU A 146 -9.78 -3.41 17.05
N VAL A 147 -8.99 -3.54 15.98
CA VAL A 147 -7.55 -3.90 16.06
C VAL A 147 -6.72 -2.75 16.61
N VAL A 148 -6.91 -1.57 16.06
CA VAL A 148 -6.09 -0.37 16.39
C VAL A 148 -6.63 0.31 17.65
N GLY A 149 -7.93 0.16 17.91
CA GLY A 149 -8.66 0.88 18.96
C GLY A 149 -9.31 2.16 18.42
N LEU A 150 -10.17 2.74 19.25
CA LEU A 150 -10.76 4.05 18.96
C LEU A 150 -9.72 5.16 19.28
N PRO A 151 -9.81 6.34 18.61
CA PRO A 151 -8.96 7.49 18.93
C PRO A 151 -8.95 7.76 20.43
N GLY A 152 -7.74 7.91 20.99
CA GLY A 152 -7.58 8.19 22.41
C GLY A 152 -7.93 9.63 22.79
N PRO A 153 -7.93 9.97 24.10
CA PRO A 153 -8.27 11.33 24.57
C PRO A 153 -7.38 12.45 24.02
N GLY A 154 -6.20 12.14 23.47
CA GLY A 154 -5.27 13.11 22.87
C GLY A 154 -5.40 13.25 21.35
N ASP A 155 -6.27 12.46 20.69
CA ASP A 155 -6.37 12.41 19.22
C ASP A 155 -7.42 13.40 18.67
N HIS A 156 -7.42 14.64 19.17
CA HIS A 156 -8.40 15.66 18.79
C HIS A 156 -7.80 16.81 17.96
N ASP A 157 -6.53 16.72 17.53
CA ASP A 157 -5.94 17.73 16.65
C ASP A 157 -6.58 17.66 15.25
N PRO A 158 -7.40 18.66 14.85
CA PRO A 158 -8.08 18.62 13.56
C PRO A 158 -7.12 18.59 12.38
N ALA A 159 -5.95 19.22 12.50
CA ALA A 159 -4.93 19.22 11.45
C ALA A 159 -4.30 17.84 11.32
N GLY A 160 -4.04 17.14 12.43
CA GLY A 160 -3.55 15.76 12.42
C GLY A 160 -4.54 14.81 11.76
N LEU A 161 -5.81 14.92 12.11
CA LEU A 161 -6.89 14.11 11.49
C LEU A 161 -7.02 14.41 9.98
N LEU A 162 -6.97 15.70 9.59
CA LEU A 162 -7.04 16.12 8.20
C LEU A 162 -5.85 15.56 7.39
N PHE A 163 -4.63 15.64 7.91
CA PHE A 163 -3.47 15.08 7.26
C PHE A 163 -3.56 13.56 7.12
N GLY A 164 -4.11 12.85 8.10
CA GLY A 164 -4.35 11.41 8.01
C GLY A 164 -5.35 11.03 6.90
N VAL A 165 -6.46 11.77 6.80
CA VAL A 165 -7.45 11.60 5.72
C VAL A 165 -6.82 11.94 4.36
N LEU A 166 -6.04 13.04 4.27
CA LEU A 166 -5.32 13.41 3.06
C LEU A 166 -4.31 12.35 2.63
N ALA A 167 -3.59 11.75 3.59
CA ALA A 167 -2.68 10.63 3.32
C ALA A 167 -3.41 9.46 2.68
N ALA A 168 -4.59 9.08 3.20
CA ALA A 168 -5.42 8.01 2.64
C ALA A 168 -5.92 8.34 1.23
N ALA A 169 -6.36 9.56 0.98
CA ALA A 169 -6.82 10.01 -0.33
C ALA A 169 -5.67 9.98 -1.36
N LEU A 170 -4.51 10.52 -1.00
CA LEU A 170 -3.32 10.52 -1.85
C LEU A 170 -2.80 9.10 -2.12
N TYR A 171 -2.87 8.22 -1.11
CA TYR A 171 -2.49 6.81 -1.29
C TYR A 171 -3.49 6.07 -2.19
N GLY A 172 -4.78 6.38 -2.09
CA GLY A 172 -5.80 5.90 -3.03
C GLY A 172 -5.53 6.34 -4.47
N LEU A 173 -5.17 7.61 -4.69
CA LEU A 173 -4.75 8.13 -6.00
C LEU A 173 -3.47 7.46 -6.51
N TYR A 174 -2.49 7.23 -5.62
CA TYR A 174 -1.28 6.49 -5.97
C TYR A 174 -1.60 5.08 -6.47
N LEU A 175 -2.50 4.34 -5.81
CA LEU A 175 -2.92 3.01 -6.25
C LEU A 175 -3.61 3.03 -7.61
N LEU A 176 -4.55 3.97 -7.82
CA LEU A 176 -5.23 4.14 -9.10
C LEU A 176 -4.29 4.61 -10.20
N GLY A 177 -3.38 5.53 -9.88
CA GLY A 177 -2.32 5.96 -10.80
C GLY A 177 -1.41 4.78 -11.18
N SER A 178 -1.08 3.93 -10.24
CA SER A 178 -0.29 2.72 -10.49
C SER A 178 -1.01 1.76 -11.44
N GLU A 179 -2.31 1.54 -11.27
CA GLU A 179 -3.12 0.71 -12.15
C GLU A 179 -3.15 1.27 -13.58
N ARG A 180 -3.42 2.58 -13.72
CA ARG A 180 -3.62 3.21 -15.04
C ARG A 180 -2.32 3.48 -15.78
N TRP A 181 -1.30 3.99 -15.09
CA TRP A 181 -0.09 4.52 -15.72
C TRP A 181 1.02 3.50 -15.85
N LEU A 182 0.99 2.42 -15.04
CA LEU A 182 2.04 1.41 -15.01
C LEU A 182 1.60 0.09 -15.67
N THR A 183 0.48 0.09 -16.41
CA THR A 183 0.05 -1.07 -17.19
C THR A 183 1.16 -1.51 -18.14
N GLY A 184 1.53 -2.81 -18.08
CA GLY A 184 2.59 -3.37 -18.89
C GLY A 184 4.03 -3.03 -18.44
N VAL A 185 4.19 -2.21 -17.39
CA VAL A 185 5.51 -1.90 -16.83
C VAL A 185 5.91 -2.96 -15.81
N PRO A 186 7.14 -3.49 -15.87
CA PRO A 186 7.59 -4.45 -14.86
C PRO A 186 7.56 -3.87 -13.44
N PRO A 187 7.06 -4.60 -12.43
CA PRO A 187 6.97 -4.11 -11.04
C PRO A 187 8.29 -3.63 -10.46
N LEU A 188 9.41 -4.29 -10.79
CA LEU A 188 10.75 -3.88 -10.33
C LEU A 188 11.17 -2.53 -10.92
N ALA A 189 10.87 -2.28 -12.19
CA ALA A 189 11.14 -1.01 -12.84
C ALA A 189 10.29 0.12 -12.21
N SER A 190 9.00 -0.14 -11.96
CA SER A 190 8.11 0.80 -11.27
C SER A 190 8.61 1.11 -9.86
N THR A 191 9.09 0.09 -9.13
CA THR A 191 9.69 0.27 -7.80
C THR A 191 10.99 1.09 -7.86
N ALA A 192 11.83 0.88 -8.88
CA ALA A 192 13.05 1.67 -9.07
C ALA A 192 12.76 3.16 -9.18
N PHE A 193 11.82 3.54 -10.06
CA PHE A 193 11.47 4.95 -10.27
C PHE A 193 10.69 5.55 -9.09
N MET A 194 9.80 4.78 -8.45
CA MET A 194 9.16 5.22 -7.21
C MET A 194 10.19 5.48 -6.12
N SER A 195 11.16 4.58 -5.95
CA SER A 195 12.24 4.74 -4.97
C SER A 195 13.15 5.91 -5.32
N LEU A 196 13.42 6.16 -6.60
CA LEU A 196 14.18 7.32 -7.05
C LEU A 196 13.44 8.63 -6.71
N SER A 197 12.14 8.71 -7.00
CA SER A 197 11.29 9.85 -6.61
C SER A 197 11.32 10.07 -5.10
N ALA A 198 11.20 8.99 -4.32
CA ALA A 198 11.17 9.07 -2.87
C ALA A 198 12.54 9.49 -2.30
N ALA A 199 13.63 8.93 -2.80
CA ALA A 199 14.98 9.33 -2.38
C ALA A 199 15.25 10.81 -2.67
N ALA A 200 14.86 11.29 -3.86
CA ALA A 200 15.01 12.69 -4.23
C ALA A 200 14.10 13.59 -3.38
N TYR A 201 12.81 13.24 -3.24
CA TYR A 201 11.86 14.03 -2.48
C TYR A 201 12.26 14.17 -1.01
N PHE A 202 12.51 13.06 -0.32
CA PHE A 202 12.89 13.08 1.09
C PHE A 202 14.28 13.61 1.31
N GLY A 203 15.23 13.33 0.41
CA GLY A 203 16.58 13.90 0.47
C GLY A 203 16.58 15.42 0.35
N VAL A 204 15.80 15.96 -0.59
CA VAL A 204 15.63 17.41 -0.77
C VAL A 204 14.90 18.00 0.46
N THR A 205 13.82 17.38 0.91
CA THR A 205 13.08 17.85 2.10
C THR A 205 13.99 17.89 3.33
N ASP A 206 14.74 16.81 3.60
CA ASP A 206 15.65 16.72 4.74
C ASP A 206 16.81 17.73 4.65
N LEU A 207 17.27 18.03 3.44
CA LEU A 207 18.30 19.06 3.23
C LEU A 207 17.75 20.46 3.60
N PHE A 208 16.54 20.81 3.15
CA PHE A 208 15.92 22.09 3.46
C PHE A 208 15.49 22.23 4.92
N THR A 209 15.11 21.13 5.57
CA THR A 209 14.73 21.13 7.00
C THR A 209 15.92 20.91 7.93
N HIS A 210 17.14 20.74 7.39
CA HIS A 210 18.36 20.43 8.14
C HIS A 210 18.23 19.16 9.01
N THR A 211 17.43 18.19 8.57
CA THR A 211 17.19 16.91 9.27
C THR A 211 17.98 15.75 8.66
N LEU A 212 18.66 15.97 7.53
CA LEU A 212 19.45 14.95 6.85
C LEU A 212 20.56 14.43 7.78
N ARG A 213 20.51 13.12 8.08
CA ARG A 213 21.53 12.44 8.87
C ARG A 213 22.06 11.24 8.13
N VAL A 214 23.36 11.09 8.11
CA VAL A 214 24.03 9.88 7.59
C VAL A 214 23.97 8.81 8.67
N PRO A 215 23.47 7.58 8.35
CA PRO A 215 23.48 6.48 9.30
C PRO A 215 24.92 6.17 9.75
N THR A 216 25.12 5.97 11.04
CA THR A 216 26.43 5.68 11.63
C THR A 216 26.42 4.32 12.31
N GLY A 217 27.46 3.52 12.05
CA GLY A 217 27.61 2.21 12.67
C GLY A 217 26.67 1.12 12.15
N ALA A 218 26.92 -0.12 12.57
CA ALA A 218 26.22 -1.30 12.04
C ALA A 218 24.73 -1.34 12.40
N ALA A 219 24.33 -0.82 13.58
CA ALA A 219 22.95 -0.87 14.03
C ALA A 219 22.02 0.01 13.16
N GLN A 220 22.42 1.25 12.88
CA GLN A 220 21.63 2.16 12.03
C GLN A 220 21.57 1.67 10.58
N TRP A 221 22.69 1.22 10.01
CA TRP A 221 22.71 0.62 8.69
C TRP A 221 21.91 -0.67 8.62
N GLY A 222 21.93 -1.51 9.65
CA GLY A 222 21.09 -2.71 9.73
C GLY A 222 19.60 -2.39 9.65
N VAL A 223 19.14 -1.35 10.33
CA VAL A 223 17.75 -0.89 10.26
C VAL A 223 17.43 -0.30 8.87
N VAL A 224 18.31 0.53 8.30
CA VAL A 224 18.12 1.08 6.94
C VAL A 224 18.03 -0.03 5.91
N LEU A 225 18.89 -1.04 5.98
CA LEU A 225 18.85 -2.20 5.08
C LEU A 225 17.57 -3.02 5.28
N GLY A 226 17.13 -3.24 6.53
CA GLY A 226 15.86 -3.89 6.83
C GLY A 226 14.67 -3.14 6.21
N LEU A 227 14.62 -1.81 6.37
CA LEU A 227 13.64 -0.94 5.75
C LEU A 227 13.74 -0.91 4.22
N ALA A 228 14.92 -1.01 3.65
CA ALA A 228 15.10 -1.09 2.20
C ALA A 228 14.62 -2.45 1.67
N PHE A 229 14.92 -3.54 2.34
CA PHE A 229 14.63 -4.89 1.86
C PHE A 229 13.15 -5.24 2.03
N LEU A 230 12.63 -5.31 3.26
CA LEU A 230 11.30 -5.85 3.53
C LEU A 230 10.17 -4.96 2.97
N PRO A 231 9.98 -3.71 3.46
CA PRO A 231 8.85 -2.91 3.05
C PRO A 231 9.07 -2.17 1.71
N THR A 232 10.26 -2.24 1.09
CA THR A 232 10.50 -1.57 -0.18
C THR A 232 10.81 -2.56 -1.30
N LEU A 233 11.88 -3.33 -1.18
CA LEU A 233 12.32 -4.24 -2.25
C LEU A 233 11.38 -5.44 -2.43
N VAL A 234 10.74 -5.91 -1.35
CA VAL A 234 9.79 -7.03 -1.38
C VAL A 234 8.35 -6.52 -1.51
N ALA A 235 7.91 -5.63 -0.62
CA ALA A 235 6.51 -5.25 -0.54
C ALA A 235 6.04 -4.40 -1.72
N VAL A 236 6.83 -3.41 -2.16
CA VAL A 236 6.39 -2.50 -3.24
C VAL A 236 6.24 -3.22 -4.59
N PRO A 237 7.19 -4.05 -5.07
CA PRO A 237 6.98 -4.81 -6.30
C PRO A 237 5.82 -5.79 -6.19
N ALA A 238 5.61 -6.40 -5.01
CA ALA A 238 4.47 -7.26 -4.75
C ALA A 238 3.15 -6.49 -4.86
N LEU A 239 3.08 -5.26 -4.31
CA LEU A 239 1.91 -4.39 -4.44
C LEU A 239 1.63 -4.02 -5.91
N TYR A 240 2.64 -3.58 -6.65
CA TYR A 240 2.49 -3.28 -8.09
C TYR A 240 2.07 -4.51 -8.87
N GLY A 241 2.65 -5.67 -8.55
CA GLY A 241 2.27 -6.95 -9.14
C GLY A 241 0.83 -7.36 -8.81
N ALA A 242 0.33 -7.06 -7.62
CA ALA A 242 -1.05 -7.25 -7.22
C ALA A 242 -1.98 -6.30 -7.97
N VAL A 243 -1.69 -4.99 -7.96
CA VAL A 243 -2.48 -3.97 -8.67
C VAL A 243 -2.62 -4.31 -10.15
N ALA A 244 -1.53 -4.72 -10.80
CA ALA A 244 -1.55 -5.12 -12.21
C ALA A 244 -2.43 -6.36 -12.50
N ARG A 245 -2.68 -7.22 -11.52
CA ARG A 245 -3.43 -8.49 -11.70
C ARG A 245 -4.86 -8.43 -11.22
N ILE A 246 -5.12 -7.74 -10.11
CA ILE A 246 -6.44 -7.70 -9.47
C ILE A 246 -7.02 -6.28 -9.35
N GLY A 247 -6.32 -5.28 -9.87
CA GLY A 247 -6.73 -3.87 -9.84
C GLY A 247 -6.50 -3.20 -8.49
N ALA A 248 -6.48 -1.86 -8.48
CA ALA A 248 -6.20 -1.05 -7.30
C ALA A 248 -7.24 -1.25 -6.18
N ALA A 249 -8.52 -1.34 -6.54
CA ALA A 249 -9.60 -1.50 -5.57
C ALA A 249 -9.50 -2.80 -4.77
N ARG A 250 -9.17 -3.92 -5.43
CA ARG A 250 -9.00 -5.21 -4.73
C ARG A 250 -7.68 -5.26 -3.97
N ALA A 251 -6.59 -4.81 -4.60
CA ALA A 251 -5.28 -4.80 -3.99
C ALA A 251 -5.28 -3.97 -2.70
N SER A 252 -5.94 -2.79 -2.69
CA SER A 252 -6.05 -1.94 -1.51
C SER A 252 -6.79 -2.61 -0.36
N VAL A 253 -7.93 -3.30 -0.64
CA VAL A 253 -8.67 -4.01 0.41
C VAL A 253 -7.88 -5.18 0.98
N VAL A 254 -7.16 -5.95 0.15
CA VAL A 254 -6.29 -7.05 0.64
C VAL A 254 -5.12 -6.49 1.44
N ALA A 255 -4.53 -5.36 1.01
CA ALA A 255 -3.45 -4.70 1.74
C ALA A 255 -3.86 -4.23 3.14
N THR A 256 -5.16 -3.97 3.39
CA THR A 256 -5.65 -3.63 4.74
C THR A 256 -5.57 -4.80 5.74
N THR A 257 -5.08 -5.97 5.35
CA THR A 257 -4.67 -7.02 6.30
C THR A 257 -3.34 -6.70 7.02
N GLU A 258 -2.61 -5.68 6.58
CA GLU A 258 -1.33 -5.25 7.18
C GLU A 258 -1.38 -5.09 8.72
N PRO A 259 -2.40 -4.43 9.34
CA PRO A 259 -2.46 -4.30 10.80
C PRO A 259 -2.55 -5.66 11.52
N LEU A 260 -3.22 -6.63 10.92
CA LEU A 260 -3.26 -7.99 11.48
C LEU A 260 -1.87 -8.60 11.53
N TRP A 261 -1.09 -8.48 10.45
CA TRP A 261 0.30 -8.92 10.41
C TRP A 261 1.18 -8.15 11.39
N THR A 262 0.98 -6.82 11.51
CA THR A 262 1.71 -5.99 12.47
C THR A 262 1.52 -6.49 13.90
N VAL A 263 0.27 -6.80 14.29
CA VAL A 263 -0.03 -7.31 15.64
C VAL A 263 0.53 -8.71 15.84
N LEU A 264 0.41 -9.59 14.85
CA LEU A 264 0.98 -10.93 14.92
C LEU A 264 2.50 -10.89 15.06
N LEU A 265 3.19 -10.05 14.30
CA LEU A 265 4.64 -9.85 14.40
C LEU A 265 5.02 -9.22 15.74
N ALA A 266 4.23 -8.26 16.27
CA ALA A 266 4.46 -7.68 17.58
C ALA A 266 4.30 -8.74 18.70
N ALA A 267 3.30 -9.60 18.59
CA ALA A 267 3.13 -10.71 19.55
C ALA A 267 4.32 -11.68 19.53
N VAL A 268 4.85 -12.02 18.34
CA VAL A 268 5.96 -12.96 18.20
C VAL A 268 7.29 -12.35 18.59
N PHE A 269 7.60 -11.13 18.11
CA PHE A 269 8.93 -10.53 18.26
C PHE A 269 9.05 -9.58 19.47
N LEU A 270 7.93 -8.96 19.89
CA LEU A 270 7.91 -8.05 21.03
C LEU A 270 7.20 -8.67 22.24
N HIS A 271 6.72 -9.91 22.13
CA HIS A 271 5.97 -10.62 23.17
C HIS A 271 4.73 -9.86 23.67
N GLU A 272 4.10 -9.07 22.79
CA GLU A 272 2.87 -8.32 23.12
C GLU A 272 1.67 -9.27 23.19
N PRO A 273 0.79 -9.15 24.20
CA PRO A 273 -0.34 -10.06 24.35
C PRO A 273 -1.39 -9.85 23.25
N LEU A 274 -1.85 -10.96 22.65
CA LEU A 274 -2.97 -10.94 21.70
C LEU A 274 -4.30 -10.71 22.44
N ARG A 275 -4.92 -9.57 22.22
CA ARG A 275 -6.22 -9.23 22.83
C ARG A 275 -7.37 -9.78 21.97
N ALA A 276 -8.48 -10.13 22.61
CA ALA A 276 -9.68 -10.61 21.91
C ALA A 276 -10.18 -9.61 20.84
N ALA A 277 -10.09 -8.30 21.12
CA ALA A 277 -10.42 -7.25 20.15
C ALA A 277 -9.60 -7.34 18.85
N VAL A 278 -8.32 -7.74 18.96
CA VAL A 278 -7.43 -7.92 17.80
C VAL A 278 -7.86 -9.12 16.97
N LEU A 279 -8.24 -10.22 17.61
CA LEU A 279 -8.70 -11.42 16.91
C LEU A 279 -10.05 -11.18 16.20
N LEU A 280 -11.00 -10.52 16.87
CA LEU A 280 -12.30 -10.17 16.29
C LEU A 280 -12.16 -9.13 15.18
N GLY A 281 -11.36 -8.10 15.40
CA GLY A 281 -11.10 -7.08 14.40
C GLY A 281 -10.36 -7.63 13.18
N GLY A 282 -9.37 -8.51 13.41
CA GLY A 282 -8.67 -9.23 12.35
C GLY A 282 -9.60 -10.10 11.51
N ALA A 283 -10.52 -10.82 12.14
CA ALA A 283 -11.57 -11.57 11.43
C ALA A 283 -12.46 -10.64 10.58
N GLY A 284 -12.84 -9.47 11.11
CA GLY A 284 -13.59 -8.45 10.37
C GLY A 284 -12.83 -7.93 9.14
N ILE A 285 -11.53 -7.63 9.26
CA ILE A 285 -10.67 -7.20 8.15
C ILE A 285 -10.60 -8.29 7.07
N LEU A 286 -10.35 -9.54 7.46
CA LEU A 286 -10.28 -10.66 6.52
C LEU A 286 -11.62 -10.89 5.80
N LEU A 287 -12.73 -10.85 6.53
CA LEU A 287 -14.08 -10.95 5.94
C LEU A 287 -14.33 -9.82 4.94
N GLY A 288 -13.97 -8.58 5.30
CA GLY A 288 -14.07 -7.43 4.42
C GLY A 288 -13.27 -7.60 3.13
N ALA A 289 -12.03 -8.09 3.24
CA ALA A 289 -11.18 -8.39 2.10
C ALA A 289 -11.79 -9.46 1.18
N VAL A 290 -12.35 -10.53 1.74
CA VAL A 290 -13.03 -11.61 0.98
C VAL A 290 -14.27 -11.07 0.26
N LEU A 291 -15.13 -10.32 0.96
CA LEU A 291 -16.36 -9.75 0.38
C LEU A 291 -16.04 -8.80 -0.79
N ALA A 292 -15.03 -7.96 -0.64
CA ALA A 292 -14.60 -7.05 -1.72
C ALA A 292 -14.11 -7.82 -2.95
N GLN A 293 -13.49 -8.98 -2.77
CA GLN A 293 -13.02 -9.83 -3.86
C GLN A 293 -14.13 -10.59 -4.58
N LEU A 294 -15.09 -11.15 -3.84
CA LEU A 294 -16.22 -11.89 -4.41
C LEU A 294 -17.08 -11.04 -5.34
N SER A 295 -17.16 -9.73 -5.09
CA SER A 295 -17.96 -8.81 -5.90
C SER A 295 -17.35 -8.49 -7.26
N ALA A 296 -16.07 -8.61 -7.40
CA ALA A 296 -15.37 -8.17 -8.61
C ALA A 296 -15.34 -9.24 -9.72
N GLY A 297 -15.70 -10.49 -9.41
CA GLY A 297 -15.95 -11.53 -10.42
C GLY A 297 -17.26 -11.34 -11.21
N ARG A 298 -18.11 -10.39 -10.78
CA ARG A 298 -19.39 -10.08 -11.40
C ARG A 298 -19.43 -8.78 -12.23
N ALA A 299 -18.34 -8.00 -12.22
CA ALA A 299 -18.25 -6.81 -13.07
C ALA A 299 -17.71 -7.21 -14.44
N ALA A 300 -18.54 -7.05 -15.48
CA ALA A 300 -18.16 -7.28 -16.87
C ALA A 300 -16.95 -6.43 -17.27
N PRO A 301 -16.05 -6.93 -18.16
CA PRO A 301 -15.00 -6.11 -18.74
C PRO A 301 -15.65 -4.92 -19.46
N LEU A 302 -15.18 -3.71 -19.19
CA LEU A 302 -15.55 -2.55 -19.97
C LEU A 302 -14.87 -2.66 -21.32
N GLU A 303 -15.65 -2.87 -22.37
CA GLU A 303 -15.27 -2.52 -23.73
C GLU A 303 -15.00 -1.01 -23.77
N LEU A 304 -13.75 -0.65 -24.06
CA LEU A 304 -13.32 0.71 -24.41
C LEU A 304 -13.03 0.73 -25.90
#